data_c86855994f448dddef0af36e2d38b61e
#
_entry.id   c86855994f448dddef0af36e2d38b61e
#
_cell.length_a   1.000
_cell.length_b   1.000
_cell.length_c   1.000
_cell.angle_alpha   90.00
_cell.angle_beta   90.00
_cell.angle_gamma   90.00
#
_symmetry.space_group_name_H-M   'P 1'
#
loop_
_entity.id
_entity.type
_entity.pdbx_description
1 polymer ?
#
loop_
_entity_poly.entity_id
_entity_poly.type
_entity_poly.pdbx_seq_one_letter_code
_entity_poly.pdbx_strand_id
1 'polypeptide(L)'
;MRAFLPARAVLFEEEDTRPYECDGLTAYRQLPMVVALPETQEQVQKVLKACATLRVPVVPRGAGTGLSGGALPPGDGVLLSMAKFMRVLRVDARARVAVVQPGVRNAVISELAAPYGLYYAPDPSSQIACTIGGNVAENSGGVHCLKYGLTVHNVLRVCGYTISGEPVEFCS
;
A
#
# COMPACT_ATOMS: atom_id res chain seq x y z
N MET A 1 6.19 -19.88 0.91
CA MET A 1 5.95 -18.73 1.77
C MET A 1 6.05 -19.05 3.27
N ARG A 2 5.48 -20.12 3.76
CA ARG A 2 5.58 -20.53 5.17
C ARG A 2 7.01 -20.75 5.72
N ALA A 3 8.01 -20.83 4.86
CA ALA A 3 9.41 -20.92 5.28
C ALA A 3 9.98 -19.59 5.81
N PHE A 4 9.35 -18.46 5.51
CA PHE A 4 9.84 -17.12 5.88
C PHE A 4 8.76 -16.14 6.34
N LEU A 5 7.48 -16.52 6.26
CA LEU A 5 6.36 -15.82 6.87
C LEU A 5 5.76 -16.66 8.00
N PRO A 6 5.28 -16.04 9.09
CA PRO A 6 4.48 -16.73 10.08
C PRO A 6 3.25 -17.38 9.45
N ALA A 7 2.80 -18.52 9.98
CA ALA A 7 1.65 -19.25 9.44
C ALA A 7 0.40 -18.35 9.31
N ARG A 8 0.13 -17.50 10.30
CA ARG A 8 -0.96 -16.52 10.33
C ARG A 8 -0.87 -15.40 9.27
N ALA A 9 0.30 -15.24 8.65
CA ALA A 9 0.54 -14.23 7.61
C ALA A 9 0.44 -14.80 6.18
N VAL A 10 0.00 -16.04 6.04
CA VAL A 10 -0.20 -16.73 4.75
C VAL A 10 -1.61 -17.30 4.74
N LEU A 11 -2.54 -16.57 4.11
CA LEU A 11 -3.94 -16.95 4.02
C LEU A 11 -4.19 -17.60 2.65
N PHE A 12 -4.86 -18.74 2.63
CA PHE A 12 -5.14 -19.50 1.40
C PHE A 12 -6.49 -20.25 1.47
N GLU A 13 -7.12 -20.31 2.65
CA GLU A 13 -8.49 -20.82 2.75
C GLU A 13 -9.45 -19.77 2.17
N GLU A 14 -10.51 -20.21 1.52
CA GLU A 14 -11.47 -19.31 0.86
C GLU A 14 -12.06 -18.28 1.83
N GLU A 15 -12.41 -18.70 3.03
CA GLU A 15 -12.98 -17.81 4.07
C GLU A 15 -12.03 -16.67 4.44
N ASP A 16 -10.72 -16.95 4.52
CA ASP A 16 -9.67 -15.97 4.85
C ASP A 16 -9.33 -15.05 3.68
N THR A 17 -9.45 -15.54 2.44
CA THR A 17 -9.10 -14.79 1.23
C THR A 17 -10.28 -13.96 0.69
N ARG A 18 -11.51 -14.29 1.03
CA ARG A 18 -12.73 -13.61 0.60
C ARG A 18 -12.75 -12.10 0.86
N PRO A 19 -12.26 -11.56 1.98
CA PRO A 19 -12.16 -10.10 2.20
C PRO A 19 -11.27 -9.35 1.20
N TYR A 20 -10.50 -10.08 0.40
CA TYR A 20 -9.54 -9.54 -0.57
C TYR A 20 -9.98 -9.75 -2.03
N GLU A 21 -11.16 -10.30 -2.27
CA GLU A 21 -11.64 -10.67 -3.61
C GLU A 21 -11.96 -9.49 -4.53
N CYS A 22 -12.12 -8.29 -3.99
CA CYS A 22 -12.39 -7.07 -4.77
C CYS A 22 -11.70 -5.85 -4.14
N ASP A 23 -11.66 -4.75 -4.86
CA ASP A 23 -11.34 -3.42 -4.34
C ASP A 23 -12.64 -2.61 -4.11
N GLY A 24 -12.56 -1.26 -4.07
CA GLY A 24 -13.72 -0.40 -3.94
C GLY A 24 -14.69 -0.48 -5.14
N LEU A 25 -14.21 -0.94 -6.29
CA LEU A 25 -15.03 -1.28 -7.44
C LEU A 25 -15.56 -2.72 -7.29
N THR A 26 -16.65 -2.89 -6.58
CA THR A 26 -17.21 -4.19 -6.23
C THR A 26 -17.80 -4.99 -7.39
N ALA A 27 -17.79 -4.43 -8.62
CA ALA A 27 -18.32 -5.07 -9.82
C ALA A 27 -17.50 -6.30 -10.27
N TYR A 28 -16.21 -6.32 -9.96
CA TYR A 28 -15.31 -7.42 -10.29
C TYR A 28 -14.84 -8.11 -9.01
N ARG A 29 -14.87 -9.44 -9.02
CA ARG A 29 -14.46 -10.25 -7.88
C ARG A 29 -13.60 -11.41 -8.35
N GLN A 30 -12.47 -11.61 -7.67
CA GLN A 30 -11.58 -12.73 -7.92
C GLN A 30 -10.87 -13.09 -6.62
N LEU A 31 -11.02 -14.32 -6.16
CA LEU A 31 -10.25 -14.81 -5.02
C LEU A 31 -8.78 -14.96 -5.40
N PRO A 32 -7.84 -14.44 -4.62
CA PRO A 32 -6.43 -14.72 -4.82
C PRO A 32 -6.08 -16.16 -4.43
N MET A 33 -5.08 -16.73 -5.07
CA MET A 33 -4.54 -18.02 -4.65
C MET A 33 -4.00 -17.98 -3.22
N VAL A 34 -3.34 -16.88 -2.86
CA VAL A 34 -2.74 -16.67 -1.53
C VAL A 34 -2.74 -15.17 -1.20
N VAL A 35 -3.05 -14.82 0.05
CA VAL A 35 -2.77 -13.51 0.61
C VAL A 35 -1.55 -13.59 1.52
N ALA A 36 -0.55 -12.78 1.24
CA ALA A 36 0.66 -12.63 2.06
C ALA A 36 0.59 -11.32 2.86
N LEU A 37 0.80 -11.42 4.19
CA LEU A 37 0.75 -10.31 5.15
C LEU A 37 2.13 -10.10 5.81
N PRO A 38 3.15 -9.64 5.07
CA PRO A 38 4.47 -9.43 5.63
C PRO A 38 4.47 -8.32 6.71
N GLU A 39 5.35 -8.47 7.69
CA GLU A 39 5.55 -7.52 8.80
C GLU A 39 6.87 -6.74 8.65
N THR A 40 7.80 -7.22 7.80
CA THR A 40 9.12 -6.60 7.56
C THR A 40 9.44 -6.46 6.08
N GLN A 41 10.36 -5.54 5.76
CA GLN A 41 10.81 -5.32 4.38
C GLN A 41 11.50 -6.57 3.80
N GLU A 42 12.24 -7.30 4.61
CA GLU A 42 12.91 -8.54 4.21
C GLU A 42 11.88 -9.63 3.85
N GLN A 43 10.75 -9.67 4.55
CA GLN A 43 9.66 -10.58 4.21
C GLN A 43 9.01 -10.19 2.88
N VAL A 44 8.77 -8.90 2.62
CA VAL A 44 8.29 -8.41 1.31
C VAL A 44 9.23 -8.87 0.20
N GLN A 45 10.52 -8.59 0.35
CA GLN A 45 11.54 -8.97 -0.62
C GLN A 45 11.57 -10.49 -0.89
N LYS A 46 11.46 -11.31 0.16
CA LYS A 46 11.42 -12.78 0.03
C LYS A 46 10.16 -13.26 -0.70
N VAL A 47 8.99 -12.64 -0.44
CA VAL A 47 7.75 -12.93 -1.18
C VAL A 47 7.93 -12.63 -2.66
N LEU A 48 8.42 -11.43 -3.00
CA LEU A 48 8.64 -11.02 -4.39
C LEU A 48 9.62 -11.97 -5.10
N LYS A 49 10.78 -12.27 -4.51
CA LYS A 49 11.76 -13.21 -5.08
C LYS A 49 11.18 -14.61 -5.31
N ALA A 50 10.39 -15.12 -4.36
CA ALA A 50 9.75 -16.43 -4.50
C ALA A 50 8.73 -16.43 -5.65
N CYS A 51 7.90 -15.38 -5.75
CA CYS A 51 6.93 -15.25 -6.83
C CYS A 51 7.60 -15.08 -8.19
N ALA A 52 8.66 -14.27 -8.29
CA ALA A 52 9.43 -14.12 -9.52
C ALA A 52 10.05 -15.44 -9.99
N THR A 53 10.66 -16.20 -9.07
CA THR A 53 11.26 -17.51 -9.36
C THR A 53 10.23 -18.52 -9.87
N LEU A 54 9.04 -18.51 -9.28
CA LEU A 54 7.94 -19.42 -9.63
C LEU A 54 7.06 -18.89 -10.77
N ARG A 55 7.32 -17.67 -11.27
CA ARG A 55 6.51 -16.96 -12.27
C ARG A 55 5.05 -16.81 -11.85
N VAL A 56 4.82 -16.56 -10.56
CA VAL A 56 3.49 -16.31 -9.99
C VAL A 56 3.24 -14.80 -9.97
N PRO A 57 2.11 -14.31 -10.51
CA PRO A 57 1.77 -12.90 -10.48
C PRO A 57 1.57 -12.40 -9.05
N VAL A 58 1.92 -11.12 -8.82
CA VAL A 58 1.79 -10.45 -7.51
C VAL A 58 1.02 -9.16 -7.69
N VAL A 59 0.00 -8.97 -6.87
CA VAL A 59 -0.74 -7.71 -6.78
C VAL A 59 -0.51 -7.12 -5.37
N PRO A 60 0.16 -5.97 -5.26
CA PRO A 60 0.27 -5.26 -3.99
C PRO A 60 -1.07 -4.60 -3.62
N ARG A 61 -1.42 -4.64 -2.33
CA ARG A 61 -2.66 -4.05 -1.83
C ARG A 61 -2.41 -3.21 -0.59
N GLY A 62 -2.92 -1.97 -0.61
CA GLY A 62 -3.12 -1.14 0.56
C GLY A 62 -4.47 -1.44 1.25
N ALA A 63 -5.34 -0.44 1.36
CA ALA A 63 -6.69 -0.62 1.91
C ALA A 63 -7.72 -1.18 0.91
N GLY A 64 -7.40 -1.20 -0.39
CA GLY A 64 -8.32 -1.64 -1.44
C GLY A 64 -9.49 -0.69 -1.68
N THR A 65 -9.33 0.59 -1.41
CA THR A 65 -10.36 1.63 -1.61
C THR A 65 -10.42 2.17 -3.03
N GLY A 66 -9.47 1.79 -3.90
CA GLY A 66 -9.41 2.18 -5.31
C GLY A 66 -10.62 1.68 -6.11
N LEU A 67 -10.93 2.36 -7.23
CA LEU A 67 -12.05 2.06 -8.10
C LEU A 67 -11.61 1.61 -9.50
N SER A 68 -10.32 1.35 -9.68
CA SER A 68 -9.71 1.07 -11.00
C SER A 68 -9.37 -0.42 -11.21
N GLY A 69 -9.67 -1.28 -10.25
CA GLY A 69 -9.28 -2.69 -10.31
C GLY A 69 -7.80 -2.95 -9.98
N GLY A 70 -7.02 -1.92 -9.58
CA GLY A 70 -5.59 -2.05 -9.32
C GLY A 70 -5.22 -2.97 -8.14
N ALA A 71 -6.14 -3.20 -7.22
CA ALA A 71 -5.98 -4.13 -6.11
C ALA A 71 -6.75 -5.44 -6.29
N LEU A 72 -7.35 -5.68 -7.47
CA LEU A 72 -8.02 -6.92 -7.81
C LEU A 72 -6.98 -8.02 -8.07
N PRO A 73 -6.97 -9.12 -7.31
CA PRO A 73 -5.98 -10.18 -7.50
C PRO A 73 -6.28 -11.05 -8.71
N PRO A 74 -5.27 -11.64 -9.37
CA PRO A 74 -5.49 -12.76 -10.27
C PRO A 74 -5.72 -14.05 -9.46
N GLY A 75 -6.54 -14.98 -10.00
CA GLY A 75 -6.89 -16.22 -9.31
C GLY A 75 -5.71 -17.19 -9.10
N ASP A 76 -4.67 -17.09 -9.92
CA ASP A 76 -3.42 -17.83 -9.83
C ASP A 76 -2.27 -17.03 -9.19
N GLY A 77 -2.59 -15.90 -8.56
CA GLY A 77 -1.62 -14.94 -8.04
C GLY A 77 -1.61 -14.79 -6.53
N VAL A 78 -0.61 -14.06 -6.09
CA VAL A 78 -0.41 -13.65 -4.69
C VAL A 78 -0.88 -12.22 -4.52
N LEU A 79 -1.78 -11.99 -3.57
CA LEU A 79 -2.08 -10.65 -3.08
C LEU A 79 -1.11 -10.32 -1.94
N LEU A 80 -0.30 -9.29 -2.14
CA LEU A 80 0.71 -8.84 -1.19
C LEU A 80 0.17 -7.63 -0.41
N SER A 81 -0.34 -7.88 0.80
CA SER A 81 -0.96 -6.84 1.61
C SER A 81 0.06 -6.04 2.42
N MET A 82 0.01 -4.71 2.30
CA MET A 82 0.83 -3.79 3.09
C MET A 82 0.18 -3.37 4.42
N ALA A 83 -0.89 -4.03 4.84
CA ALA A 83 -1.68 -3.63 6.02
C ALA A 83 -0.90 -3.60 7.35
N LYS A 84 0.24 -4.30 7.43
CA LYS A 84 1.11 -4.32 8.64
C LYS A 84 2.13 -3.17 8.68
N PHE A 85 2.30 -2.43 7.60
CA PHE A 85 3.25 -1.31 7.48
C PHE A 85 2.59 0.02 7.85
N MET A 86 2.21 0.20 9.11
CA MET A 86 1.41 1.34 9.59
C MET A 86 2.20 2.35 10.43
N ARG A 87 3.54 2.28 10.45
CA ARG A 87 4.33 3.19 11.27
C ARG A 87 4.61 4.52 10.58
N VAL A 88 4.38 5.62 11.28
CA VAL A 88 4.96 6.92 10.97
C VAL A 88 6.35 6.95 11.58
N LEU A 89 7.36 7.03 10.74
CA LEU A 89 8.77 6.90 11.15
C LEU A 89 9.31 8.23 11.68
N ARG A 90 8.89 9.36 11.07
CA ARG A 90 9.33 10.70 11.45
C ARG A 90 8.35 11.75 10.93
N VAL A 91 8.12 12.80 11.70
CA VAL A 91 7.53 14.07 11.26
C VAL A 91 8.57 15.16 11.51
N ASP A 92 8.99 15.83 10.45
CA ASP A 92 9.94 16.95 10.50
C ASP A 92 9.19 18.25 10.20
N ALA A 93 8.80 18.96 11.23
CA ALA A 93 8.02 20.20 11.12
C ALA A 93 8.79 21.33 10.41
N ARG A 94 10.13 21.39 10.55
CA ARG A 94 10.97 22.44 9.90
C ARG A 94 11.04 22.19 8.40
N ALA A 95 11.29 20.94 8.01
CA ALA A 95 11.34 20.53 6.60
C ALA A 95 9.94 20.35 6.00
N ARG A 96 8.87 20.33 6.82
CA ARG A 96 7.49 20.01 6.43
C ARG A 96 7.38 18.68 5.73
N VAL A 97 8.05 17.65 6.26
CA VAL A 97 8.10 16.30 5.68
C VAL A 97 7.69 15.28 6.72
N ALA A 98 6.87 14.31 6.30
CA ALA A 98 6.60 13.09 7.05
C ALA A 98 7.23 11.89 6.32
N VAL A 99 7.91 11.02 7.06
CA VAL A 99 8.42 9.73 6.58
C VAL A 99 7.53 8.64 7.15
N VAL A 100 6.85 7.92 6.27
CA VAL A 100 5.80 6.98 6.67
C VAL A 100 5.93 5.65 5.92
N GLN A 101 5.42 4.58 6.49
CA GLN A 101 5.29 3.29 5.84
C GLN A 101 4.04 3.28 4.93
N PRO A 102 3.98 2.43 3.88
CA PRO A 102 2.95 2.47 2.85
C PRO A 102 1.53 2.16 3.35
N GLY A 103 1.37 1.45 4.46
CA GLY A 103 0.07 1.14 5.07
C GLY A 103 -0.48 2.23 6.01
N VAL A 104 0.22 3.35 6.19
CA VAL A 104 -0.29 4.49 6.97
C VAL A 104 -1.48 5.10 6.26
N ARG A 105 -2.58 5.33 6.98
CA ARG A 105 -3.78 5.99 6.44
C ARG A 105 -3.51 7.46 6.15
N ASN A 106 -4.10 7.97 5.07
CA ASN A 106 -3.93 9.36 4.65
C ASN A 106 -4.23 10.35 5.79
N ALA A 107 -5.37 10.22 6.45
CA ALA A 107 -5.81 11.12 7.52
C ALA A 107 -4.83 11.16 8.71
N VAL A 108 -4.22 10.02 9.06
CA VAL A 108 -3.25 9.92 10.18
C VAL A 108 -2.04 10.84 9.98
N ILE A 109 -1.61 11.07 8.74
CA ILE A 109 -0.49 11.97 8.45
C ILE A 109 -0.85 13.40 8.88
N SER A 110 -2.07 13.87 8.55
CA SER A 110 -2.57 15.18 8.97
C SER A 110 -2.80 15.27 10.49
N GLU A 111 -3.34 14.21 11.11
CA GLU A 111 -3.53 14.15 12.56
C GLU A 111 -2.19 14.34 13.31
N LEU A 112 -1.12 13.69 12.84
CA LEU A 112 0.21 13.81 13.46
C LEU A 112 0.94 15.11 13.11
N ALA A 113 0.59 15.77 12.02
CA ALA A 113 1.13 17.05 11.61
C ALA A 113 0.41 18.24 12.29
N ALA A 114 -0.85 18.06 12.70
CA ALA A 114 -1.69 19.11 13.28
C ALA A 114 -1.06 19.86 14.48
N PRO A 115 -0.36 19.21 15.45
CA PRO A 115 0.30 19.91 16.55
C PRO A 115 1.36 20.94 16.11
N TYR A 116 1.84 20.81 14.86
CA TYR A 116 2.82 21.74 14.27
C TYR A 116 2.16 22.79 13.35
N GLY A 117 0.83 22.87 13.30
CA GLY A 117 0.09 23.74 12.39
C GLY A 117 0.20 23.30 10.91
N LEU A 118 0.48 22.02 10.66
CA LEU A 118 0.66 21.44 9.33
C LEU A 118 -0.41 20.38 9.05
N TYR A 119 -0.60 20.06 7.77
CA TYR A 119 -1.46 18.98 7.32
C TYR A 119 -0.94 18.40 6.00
N TYR A 120 -1.32 17.17 5.66
CA TYR A 120 -1.06 16.55 4.37
C TYR A 120 -2.16 16.95 3.38
N ALA A 121 -1.78 17.68 2.33
CA ALA A 121 -2.74 18.37 1.47
C ALA A 121 -3.61 17.47 0.58
N PRO A 122 -3.13 16.36 -0.02
CA PRO A 122 -4.01 15.45 -0.76
C PRO A 122 -5.08 14.83 0.14
N ASP A 123 -6.34 15.04 -0.21
CA ASP A 123 -7.50 14.67 0.60
C ASP A 123 -8.55 13.85 -0.17
N PRO A 124 -8.19 12.64 -0.65
CA PRO A 124 -9.14 11.78 -1.32
C PRO A 124 -10.37 11.50 -0.43
N SER A 125 -11.54 11.31 -1.03
CA SER A 125 -12.78 11.03 -0.29
C SER A 125 -12.67 9.84 0.67
N SER A 126 -11.77 8.90 0.37
CA SER A 126 -11.44 7.74 1.18
C SER A 126 -10.34 7.98 2.21
N GLN A 127 -9.91 9.23 2.50
CA GLN A 127 -8.73 9.54 3.32
C GLN A 127 -8.72 8.92 4.71
N ILE A 128 -9.87 8.61 5.28
CA ILE A 128 -9.99 7.94 6.58
C ILE A 128 -9.62 6.45 6.51
N ALA A 129 -9.64 5.86 5.32
CA ALA A 129 -9.43 4.43 5.09
C ALA A 129 -8.23 4.16 4.15
N CYS A 130 -8.06 4.93 3.06
CA CYS A 130 -6.99 4.73 2.09
C CYS A 130 -5.61 4.88 2.70
N THR A 131 -4.64 4.18 2.13
CA THR A 131 -3.25 4.18 2.61
C THR A 131 -2.35 4.99 1.68
N ILE A 132 -1.27 5.55 2.22
CA ILE A 132 -0.36 6.39 1.44
C ILE A 132 0.28 5.63 0.28
N GLY A 133 0.59 4.34 0.45
CA GLY A 133 1.11 3.51 -0.65
C GLY A 133 0.10 3.33 -1.78
N GLY A 134 -1.19 3.17 -1.45
CA GLY A 134 -2.27 3.14 -2.43
C GLY A 134 -2.44 4.50 -3.12
N ASN A 135 -2.36 5.60 -2.37
CA ASN A 135 -2.43 6.94 -2.95
C ASN A 135 -1.29 7.21 -3.93
N VAL A 136 -0.07 6.74 -3.64
CA VAL A 136 1.07 6.82 -4.57
C VAL A 136 0.80 5.99 -5.83
N ALA A 137 0.31 4.76 -5.68
CA ALA A 137 0.06 3.87 -6.80
C ALA A 137 -1.02 4.40 -7.77
N GLU A 138 -2.08 5.01 -7.22
CA GLU A 138 -3.22 5.54 -8.00
C GLU A 138 -3.04 7.03 -8.35
N ASN A 139 -2.01 7.70 -7.84
CA ASN A 139 -1.85 9.15 -7.90
C ASN A 139 -3.09 9.89 -7.41
N SER A 140 -3.59 9.52 -6.24
CA SER A 140 -4.84 10.02 -5.69
C SER A 140 -4.84 11.53 -5.51
N GLY A 141 -5.98 12.15 -5.76
CA GLY A 141 -6.27 13.54 -5.46
C GLY A 141 -7.50 13.67 -4.58
N GLY A 142 -7.94 14.89 -4.37
CA GLY A 142 -9.13 15.21 -3.58
C GLY A 142 -9.72 16.55 -3.96
N VAL A 143 -10.59 17.08 -3.12
CA VAL A 143 -11.31 18.36 -3.35
C VAL A 143 -10.34 19.53 -3.57
N HIS A 144 -9.19 19.51 -2.88
CA HIS A 144 -8.22 20.59 -2.92
C HIS A 144 -7.10 20.39 -3.97
N CYS A 145 -7.23 19.41 -4.87
CA CYS A 145 -6.17 19.07 -5.84
C CYS A 145 -5.85 20.20 -6.83
N LEU A 146 -6.81 21.09 -7.15
CA LEU A 146 -6.55 22.26 -7.99
C LEU A 146 -5.52 23.22 -7.37
N LYS A 147 -5.49 23.32 -6.05
CA LYS A 147 -4.56 24.21 -5.33
C LYS A 147 -3.27 23.52 -4.94
N TYR A 148 -3.35 22.30 -4.43
CA TYR A 148 -2.22 21.62 -3.81
C TYR A 148 -1.67 20.46 -4.63
N GLY A 149 -2.29 20.16 -5.77
CA GLY A 149 -1.90 19.06 -6.64
C GLY A 149 -2.37 17.68 -6.15
N LEU A 150 -2.00 16.68 -6.89
CA LEU A 150 -2.23 15.26 -6.61
C LEU A 150 -1.12 14.71 -5.69
N THR A 151 -1.21 13.43 -5.38
CA THR A 151 -0.20 12.73 -4.55
C THR A 151 1.21 12.92 -5.10
N VAL A 152 1.43 12.81 -6.41
CA VAL A 152 2.76 12.96 -7.06
C VAL A 152 3.42 14.30 -6.76
N HIS A 153 2.65 15.38 -6.61
CA HIS A 153 3.19 16.71 -6.30
C HIS A 153 3.55 16.89 -4.81
N ASN A 154 3.15 15.94 -3.96
CA ASN A 154 3.31 15.99 -2.52
C ASN A 154 4.21 14.86 -1.98
N VAL A 155 4.83 14.08 -2.86
CA VAL A 155 5.74 12.98 -2.50
C VAL A 155 7.13 13.32 -2.99
N LEU A 156 8.09 13.38 -2.06
CA LEU A 156 9.49 13.70 -2.36
C LEU A 156 10.32 12.46 -2.65
N ARG A 157 9.94 11.31 -2.08
CA ARG A 157 10.74 10.09 -2.20
C ARG A 157 9.87 8.85 -1.98
N VAL A 158 10.09 7.84 -2.80
CA VAL A 158 9.48 6.51 -2.66
C VAL A 158 10.60 5.47 -2.69
N CYS A 159 10.62 4.59 -1.68
CA CYS A 159 11.52 3.44 -1.65
C CYS A 159 10.68 2.16 -1.73
N GLY A 160 11.14 1.20 -2.51
CA GLY A 160 10.41 -0.06 -2.72
C GLY A 160 11.30 -1.17 -3.29
N TYR A 161 10.64 -2.17 -3.86
CA TYR A 161 11.30 -3.31 -4.50
C TYR A 161 10.68 -3.58 -5.86
N THR A 162 11.52 -3.99 -6.81
CA THR A 162 11.05 -4.58 -8.08
C THR A 162 10.44 -5.96 -7.83
N ILE A 163 9.81 -6.54 -8.86
CA ILE A 163 9.30 -7.91 -8.77
C ILE A 163 10.41 -8.95 -8.51
N SER A 164 11.64 -8.68 -8.93
CA SER A 164 12.82 -9.50 -8.63
C SER A 164 13.35 -9.32 -7.20
N GLY A 165 12.74 -8.42 -6.41
CA GLY A 165 13.15 -8.10 -5.05
C GLY A 165 14.38 -7.21 -4.96
N GLU A 166 14.76 -6.53 -6.04
CA GLU A 166 15.83 -5.53 -6.02
C GLU A 166 15.30 -4.21 -5.47
N PRO A 167 16.06 -3.53 -4.58
CA PRO A 167 15.64 -2.25 -4.05
C PRO A 167 15.59 -1.19 -5.15
N VAL A 168 14.57 -0.34 -5.10
CA VAL A 168 14.43 0.82 -6.00
C VAL A 168 14.09 2.06 -5.18
N GLU A 169 14.53 3.20 -5.67
CA GLU A 169 14.25 4.50 -5.07
C GLU A 169 13.92 5.50 -6.17
N PHE A 170 12.85 6.26 -5.95
CA PHE A 170 12.43 7.36 -6.79
C PHE A 170 12.42 8.64 -5.95
N CYS A 171 13.05 9.69 -6.46
CA CYS A 171 13.09 11.03 -5.87
C CYS A 171 12.51 12.03 -6.87
N SER A 172 11.77 13.04 -6.36
CA SER A 172 11.34 14.20 -7.14
C SER A 172 12.43 15.25 -7.18
#